data_47d2d190aaf1390ec54e2b9081672d34
#
_entry.id   47d2d190aaf1390ec54e2b9081672d34
#
_cell.length_a   1.000
_cell.length_b   1.000
_cell.length_c   1.000
_cell.angle_alpha   90.00
_cell.angle_beta   90.00
_cell.angle_gamma   90.00
#
_symmetry.space_group_name_H-M   'P 1'
#
loop_
_entity.id
_entity.type
_entity.pdbx_description
1 polymer ?
#
loop_
_entity_poly.entity_id
_entity_poly.type
_entity_poly.pdbx_seq_one_letter_code
_entity_poly.pdbx_strand_id
1 'polypeptide(L)'
;MLAPQLTDTEKQTVMTEVFLGYDHNLEPTDGVFYDMENLTSDSYPLLAPRARRGTVQALSGVQAICARDALCWVQNQVLYINGASMEAYMPSVNIKAGQKQLVSMGAYLCIFPDGIYFNTEKYSDNGYMGQENVIDAASTNVEISLCLIDGSALTVSYAQAAQPESPSNGQYWLDTSGKLHTLKQWAEATSQWVSVPTVYLKLSANGIGRGFKQYDGIQLSGLAGNEQIEKLNGSQILYAVDESYIVIVGIVDETAKVTSGTVKTARRVPSMDFITECGNRLWGCKYGVADGETVNEIYCCKLGDFKNWACYQGVATDSWRASCGTDGKWTGAATLADSPVFFKEDCFHRVYPSASGAHQVVVQKCAGVQNGSSKSLVVVDDRLYYKSRMGVCVYDGSLPQEIGSCFGTKLYYNAVAGGVRGKYFISMEDEAHRWTLFVYDTRKGLWHKEDSAHAEDFARVDDELYFLENGTLKTVYGSVGTLEGAVEWMAETGIMTYGLVGKKYVSRINLRMQLPRGSSVDFWVQYDSDGVWRHCGHIEGRGLRTFLLPVRPARCDHLKFRLTGKGEMKLFSLARVLEGGSDV
;
A
#
# COMPACT_ATOMS: atom_id res chain seq x y z
N MET A 1 73.54 -0.52 37.35
CA MET A 1 72.25 -0.87 36.71
C MET A 1 71.42 0.36 36.66
N LEU A 2 71.17 0.89 35.48
CA LEU A 2 70.19 1.97 35.30
C LEU A 2 68.80 1.32 35.38
N ALA A 3 68.01 1.75 36.36
CA ALA A 3 66.61 1.34 36.41
C ALA A 3 65.92 1.75 35.12
N PRO A 4 65.13 0.89 34.47
CA PRO A 4 64.40 1.31 33.30
C PRO A 4 63.46 2.45 33.70
N GLN A 5 63.55 3.56 32.99
CA GLN A 5 62.53 4.62 33.12
C GLN A 5 61.20 4.03 32.71
N LEU A 6 60.29 3.95 33.67
CA LEU A 6 58.88 3.70 33.36
C LEU A 6 58.38 4.90 32.55
N THR A 7 58.27 4.75 31.24
CA THR A 7 57.58 5.72 30.41
C THR A 7 56.13 5.81 30.87
N ASP A 8 55.66 7.00 31.18
CA ASP A 8 54.25 7.24 31.46
C ASP A 8 53.44 6.68 30.28
N THR A 9 52.53 5.73 30.59
CA THR A 9 51.63 5.15 29.60
C THR A 9 50.75 6.28 29.06
N GLU A 10 50.73 6.44 27.74
CA GLU A 10 49.91 7.44 27.09
C GLU A 10 48.43 7.17 27.39
N LYS A 11 47.76 8.13 28.04
CA LYS A 11 46.36 8.05 28.39
C LYS A 11 45.51 8.81 27.38
N GLN A 12 44.58 8.13 26.78
CA GLN A 12 43.62 8.72 25.86
C GLN A 12 42.21 8.67 26.45
N THR A 13 41.50 9.78 26.49
CA THR A 13 40.09 9.82 26.84
C THR A 13 39.26 9.93 25.57
N VAL A 14 38.38 8.97 25.36
CA VAL A 14 37.40 8.96 24.28
C VAL A 14 36.02 9.15 24.89
N MET A 15 35.28 10.13 24.36
CA MET A 15 33.91 10.45 24.83
C MET A 15 32.94 10.43 23.69
N THR A 16 31.87 9.66 23.83
CA THR A 16 30.73 9.58 22.91
C THR A 16 29.56 10.35 23.50
N GLU A 17 29.08 11.36 22.79
CA GLU A 17 27.92 12.21 23.19
C GLU A 17 26.81 12.17 22.16
N VAL A 18 27.05 11.60 20.98
CA VAL A 18 26.09 11.45 19.90
C VAL A 18 25.94 9.95 19.59
N PHE A 19 24.72 9.44 19.72
CA PHE A 19 24.42 8.04 19.49
C PHE A 19 23.70 7.88 18.16
N LEU A 20 24.31 7.12 17.24
CA LEU A 20 23.98 7.05 15.82
C LEU A 20 23.09 5.84 15.43
N GLY A 21 22.59 5.09 16.44
CA GLY A 21 21.66 4.00 16.21
C GLY A 21 22.31 2.68 15.80
N TYR A 22 21.60 1.89 15.00
CA TYR A 22 21.95 0.51 14.64
C TYR A 22 22.75 0.44 13.34
N ASP A 23 23.87 -0.27 13.37
CA ASP A 23 24.63 -0.66 12.19
C ASP A 23 25.37 -2.00 12.46
N HIS A 24 24.95 -3.05 11.78
CA HIS A 24 25.46 -4.41 11.94
C HIS A 24 26.74 -4.69 11.11
N ASN A 25 27.38 -3.65 10.60
CA ASN A 25 28.68 -3.80 9.96
C ASN A 25 29.79 -3.95 10.98
N LEU A 26 30.86 -4.66 10.59
CA LEU A 26 31.96 -4.97 11.50
C LEU A 26 32.88 -3.78 11.82
N GLU A 27 32.90 -2.77 10.97
CA GLU A 27 33.70 -1.55 11.17
C GLU A 27 32.84 -0.50 11.90
N PRO A 28 33.05 -0.35 13.22
CA PRO A 28 32.22 0.56 14.00
C PRO A 28 32.73 1.99 13.94
N THR A 29 31.82 2.92 13.64
CA THR A 29 31.96 4.32 14.01
C THR A 29 31.60 4.51 15.48
N ASP A 30 32.30 5.36 16.22
CA ASP A 30 31.94 5.64 17.63
C ASP A 30 30.53 6.21 17.71
N GLY A 31 29.73 5.73 18.67
CA GLY A 31 28.31 6.08 18.80
C GLY A 31 27.34 5.19 18.04
N VAL A 32 27.83 4.26 17.22
CA VAL A 32 27.03 3.25 16.51
C VAL A 32 26.98 1.96 17.30
N PHE A 33 25.87 1.26 17.26
CA PHE A 33 25.69 -0.03 17.91
C PHE A 33 25.54 -1.16 16.87
N TYR A 34 26.41 -2.17 17.04
CA TYR A 34 26.40 -3.39 16.22
C TYR A 34 25.13 -4.23 16.41
N ASP A 35 24.63 -4.22 17.65
CA ASP A 35 23.32 -4.78 17.98
C ASP A 35 22.63 -3.92 19.03
N MET A 36 21.29 -3.87 18.95
CA MET A 36 20.48 -3.14 19.91
C MET A 36 19.10 -3.76 20.02
N GLU A 37 18.41 -3.45 21.12
CA GLU A 37 17.06 -3.90 21.37
C GLU A 37 16.27 -2.81 22.11
N ASN A 38 15.06 -2.51 21.62
CA ASN A 38 14.11 -1.59 22.25
C ASN A 38 14.64 -0.17 22.51
N LEU A 39 15.48 0.36 21.62
CA LEU A 39 16.00 1.73 21.68
C LEU A 39 15.43 2.59 20.54
N THR A 40 15.42 3.91 20.73
CA THR A 40 14.81 4.86 19.80
C THR A 40 15.61 6.15 19.64
N SER A 41 15.42 6.84 18.53
CA SER A 41 15.95 8.18 18.23
C SER A 41 15.16 9.34 18.85
N ASP A 42 14.09 9.09 19.63
CA ASP A 42 13.21 10.17 20.14
C ASP A 42 13.95 11.19 21.00
N SER A 43 15.00 10.77 21.68
CA SER A 43 15.85 11.64 22.51
C SER A 43 17.17 12.03 21.82
N TYR A 44 17.34 11.80 20.51
CA TYR A 44 18.57 12.14 19.79
C TYR A 44 19.08 13.56 20.14
N PRO A 45 20.39 13.76 20.38
CA PRO A 45 21.51 12.84 20.19
C PRO A 45 21.73 11.81 21.32
N LEU A 46 20.87 11.80 22.34
CA LEU A 46 20.95 10.89 23.48
C LEU A 46 20.41 9.50 23.09
N LEU A 47 20.92 8.46 23.77
CA LEU A 47 20.34 7.12 23.69
C LEU A 47 19.21 6.97 24.69
N ALA A 48 18.07 6.43 24.25
CA ALA A 48 16.92 6.19 25.12
C ALA A 48 16.13 4.95 24.66
N PRO A 49 15.45 4.24 25.58
CA PRO A 49 14.50 3.20 25.24
C PRO A 49 13.28 3.75 24.50
N ARG A 50 12.63 2.88 23.72
CA ARG A 50 11.35 3.19 23.07
C ARG A 50 10.23 3.40 24.08
N ALA A 51 9.16 4.02 23.65
CA ALA A 51 7.92 4.11 24.42
C ALA A 51 7.35 2.70 24.72
N ARG A 52 6.59 2.61 25.80
CA ARG A 52 5.84 1.41 26.16
C ARG A 52 4.68 1.23 25.18
N ARG A 53 4.53 0.04 24.64
CA ARG A 53 3.43 -0.30 23.74
C ARG A 53 2.13 -0.53 24.50
N GLY A 54 1.00 -0.28 23.84
CA GLY A 54 -0.32 -0.59 24.35
C GLY A 54 -0.88 -1.86 23.74
N THR A 55 -1.52 -2.69 24.53
CA THR A 55 -2.34 -3.82 24.05
C THR A 55 -3.79 -3.38 24.04
N VAL A 56 -4.41 -3.34 22.86
CA VAL A 56 -5.78 -2.82 22.68
C VAL A 56 -6.80 -3.93 22.88
N GLN A 57 -6.73 -4.98 22.06
CA GLN A 57 -7.65 -6.12 22.15
C GLN A 57 -7.12 -7.32 21.37
N ALA A 58 -7.63 -8.50 21.69
CA ALA A 58 -7.40 -9.71 20.90
C ALA A 58 -8.36 -9.75 19.70
N LEU A 59 -7.81 -10.01 18.51
CA LEU A 59 -8.53 -10.13 17.26
C LEU A 59 -8.09 -11.43 16.57
N SER A 60 -9.00 -12.39 16.43
CA SER A 60 -8.73 -13.63 15.70
C SER A 60 -9.34 -13.60 14.30
N GLY A 61 -8.62 -14.10 13.29
CA GLY A 61 -9.13 -14.20 11.94
C GLY A 61 -9.24 -12.84 11.21
N VAL A 62 -8.30 -11.93 11.49
CA VAL A 62 -8.20 -10.64 10.80
C VAL A 62 -7.76 -10.86 9.35
N GLN A 63 -8.47 -10.26 8.41
CA GLN A 63 -8.23 -10.37 6.98
C GLN A 63 -7.55 -9.13 6.40
N ALA A 64 -7.71 -7.97 7.01
CA ALA A 64 -7.01 -6.72 6.73
C ALA A 64 -7.30 -5.68 7.82
N ILE A 65 -6.37 -4.73 8.00
CA ILE A 65 -6.61 -3.50 8.77
C ILE A 65 -6.27 -2.29 7.91
N CYS A 66 -6.95 -1.19 8.13
CA CYS A 66 -6.59 0.11 7.56
C CYS A 66 -7.03 1.23 8.50
N ALA A 67 -6.56 2.43 8.24
CA ALA A 67 -7.05 3.63 8.88
C ALA A 67 -7.71 4.53 7.83
N ARG A 68 -8.89 4.96 8.20
CA ARG A 68 -9.57 6.07 7.60
C ARG A 68 -10.02 6.96 8.74
N ASP A 69 -10.60 7.94 8.91
CA ASP A 69 -10.97 8.72 10.11
C ASP A 69 -10.94 7.94 11.45
N ALA A 70 -11.05 6.62 11.40
CA ALA A 70 -10.91 5.67 12.50
C ALA A 70 -10.25 4.38 12.03
N LEU A 71 -9.85 3.53 12.96
CA LEU A 71 -9.36 2.19 12.66
C LEU A 71 -10.48 1.32 12.10
N CYS A 72 -10.24 0.75 10.92
CA CYS A 72 -11.13 -0.17 10.22
C CYS A 72 -10.45 -1.52 10.04
N TRP A 73 -11.19 -2.62 10.19
CA TRP A 73 -10.67 -3.94 9.90
C TRP A 73 -11.76 -4.90 9.44
N VAL A 74 -11.36 -5.93 8.71
CA VAL A 74 -12.21 -7.07 8.40
C VAL A 74 -11.76 -8.25 9.24
N GLN A 75 -12.67 -8.82 10.01
CA GLN A 75 -12.43 -9.95 10.90
C GLN A 75 -13.52 -10.99 10.72
N ASN A 76 -13.16 -12.24 10.46
CA ASN A 76 -14.12 -13.33 10.27
C ASN A 76 -15.24 -12.95 9.28
N GLN A 77 -14.88 -12.28 8.18
CA GLN A 77 -15.79 -11.84 7.12
C GLN A 77 -16.78 -10.74 7.54
N VAL A 78 -16.53 -10.05 8.65
CA VAL A 78 -17.30 -8.89 9.12
C VAL A 78 -16.42 -7.65 9.11
N LEU A 79 -16.97 -6.55 8.59
CA LEU A 79 -16.33 -5.23 8.65
C LEU A 79 -16.57 -4.59 10.02
N TYR A 80 -15.52 -4.07 10.61
CA TYR A 80 -15.55 -3.28 11.85
C TYR A 80 -14.99 -1.88 11.59
N ILE A 81 -15.63 -0.88 12.19
CA ILE A 81 -15.18 0.52 12.17
C ILE A 81 -15.17 1.02 13.61
N ASN A 82 -14.04 1.47 14.07
CA ASN A 82 -13.83 1.93 15.45
C ASN A 82 -14.40 0.97 16.52
N GLY A 83 -14.20 -0.33 16.32
CA GLY A 83 -14.67 -1.38 17.23
C GLY A 83 -16.12 -1.83 17.05
N ALA A 84 -16.92 -1.12 16.26
CA ALA A 84 -18.31 -1.48 16.00
C ALA A 84 -18.43 -2.38 14.78
N SER A 85 -19.23 -3.45 14.88
CA SER A 85 -19.58 -4.32 13.74
C SER A 85 -20.53 -3.61 12.76
N MET A 86 -20.23 -3.70 11.47
CA MET A 86 -21.06 -3.15 10.40
C MET A 86 -22.04 -4.20 9.82
N GLU A 87 -22.08 -5.41 10.35
CA GLU A 87 -22.89 -6.52 9.83
C GLU A 87 -24.38 -6.16 9.70
N ALA A 88 -24.95 -5.50 10.69
CA ALA A 88 -26.37 -5.09 10.67
C ALA A 88 -26.70 -4.08 9.55
N TYR A 89 -25.71 -3.34 9.07
CA TYR A 89 -25.89 -2.38 7.98
C TYR A 89 -25.66 -3.00 6.61
N MET A 90 -25.08 -4.20 6.52
CA MET A 90 -24.69 -4.88 5.29
C MET A 90 -25.44 -6.23 5.09
N PRO A 91 -26.77 -6.31 5.26
CA PRO A 91 -27.50 -7.59 5.26
C PRO A 91 -27.47 -8.33 3.92
N SER A 92 -27.21 -7.62 2.83
CA SER A 92 -27.18 -8.18 1.46
C SER A 92 -25.76 -8.37 0.92
N VAL A 93 -24.73 -8.18 1.76
CA VAL A 93 -23.33 -8.24 1.35
C VAL A 93 -22.61 -9.33 2.13
N ASN A 94 -21.86 -10.16 1.42
CA ASN A 94 -21.10 -11.26 2.01
C ASN A 94 -19.60 -11.07 1.70
N ILE A 95 -18.82 -10.73 2.70
CA ILE A 95 -17.36 -10.68 2.60
C ILE A 95 -16.85 -12.12 2.63
N LYS A 96 -16.02 -12.49 1.65
CA LYS A 96 -15.46 -13.84 1.53
C LYS A 96 -14.29 -14.05 2.49
N ALA A 97 -13.95 -15.31 2.74
CA ALA A 97 -12.72 -15.67 3.46
C ALA A 97 -11.45 -15.24 2.67
N GLY A 98 -10.30 -15.18 3.35
CA GLY A 98 -8.99 -14.84 2.76
C GLY A 98 -8.60 -13.37 2.96
N GLN A 99 -7.35 -13.07 2.64
CA GLN A 99 -6.78 -11.73 2.79
C GLN A 99 -7.53 -10.69 1.95
N LYS A 100 -7.62 -9.47 2.47
CA LYS A 100 -8.27 -8.34 1.81
C LYS A 100 -7.31 -7.19 1.61
N GLN A 101 -7.63 -6.36 0.62
CA GLN A 101 -7.07 -5.02 0.47
C GLN A 101 -8.21 -4.02 0.71
N LEU A 102 -8.00 -3.14 1.66
CA LEU A 102 -8.93 -2.08 2.00
C LEU A 102 -8.41 -0.77 1.43
N VAL A 103 -9.19 -0.14 0.57
CA VAL A 103 -8.81 1.11 -0.09
C VAL A 103 -9.93 2.12 0.04
N SER A 104 -9.61 3.32 0.50
CA SER A 104 -10.58 4.42 0.63
C SER A 104 -10.61 5.28 -0.62
N MET A 105 -11.81 5.70 -1.04
CA MET A 105 -12.02 6.71 -2.06
C MET A 105 -13.19 7.62 -1.66
N GLY A 106 -12.89 8.87 -1.38
CA GLY A 106 -13.88 9.78 -0.79
C GLY A 106 -14.48 9.21 0.51
N ALA A 107 -15.80 9.17 0.66
CA ALA A 107 -16.50 8.59 1.81
C ALA A 107 -16.55 7.06 1.81
N TYR A 108 -16.05 6.41 0.78
CA TYR A 108 -16.21 4.97 0.61
C TYR A 108 -14.97 4.19 1.01
N LEU A 109 -15.17 3.11 1.73
CA LEU A 109 -14.20 2.05 1.96
C LEU A 109 -14.49 0.90 1.01
N CYS A 110 -13.53 0.55 0.18
CA CYS A 110 -13.61 -0.48 -0.84
C CYS A 110 -12.87 -1.74 -0.38
N ILE A 111 -13.50 -2.91 -0.50
CA ILE A 111 -12.99 -4.21 -0.04
C ILE A 111 -12.70 -5.09 -1.26
N PHE A 112 -11.43 -5.39 -1.49
CA PHE A 112 -10.97 -6.25 -2.57
C PHE A 112 -10.38 -7.57 -2.04
N PRO A 113 -10.47 -8.67 -2.81
CA PRO A 113 -10.98 -8.79 -4.18
C PRO A 113 -12.51 -8.94 -4.29
N ASP A 114 -13.27 -8.80 -3.19
CA ASP A 114 -14.71 -9.07 -3.19
C ASP A 114 -15.53 -8.05 -3.99
N GLY A 115 -14.95 -6.89 -4.31
CA GLY A 115 -15.64 -5.82 -5.04
C GLY A 115 -16.78 -5.21 -4.26
N ILE A 116 -16.63 -5.08 -2.95
CA ILE A 116 -17.61 -4.53 -2.01
C ILE A 116 -17.25 -3.08 -1.68
N TYR A 117 -18.25 -2.27 -1.46
CA TYR A 117 -18.07 -0.90 -0.96
C TYR A 117 -18.96 -0.62 0.25
N PHE A 118 -18.49 0.24 1.13
CA PHE A 118 -19.20 0.71 2.30
C PHE A 118 -18.98 2.20 2.48
N ASN A 119 -20.06 2.99 2.59
CA ASN A 119 -19.98 4.42 2.84
C ASN A 119 -19.89 4.69 4.34
N THR A 120 -18.76 5.22 4.81
CA THR A 120 -18.49 5.44 6.23
C THR A 120 -19.21 6.65 6.82
N GLU A 121 -19.82 7.49 5.98
CA GLU A 121 -20.67 8.63 6.41
C GLU A 121 -22.16 8.28 6.34
N LYS A 122 -22.53 7.33 5.45
CA LYS A 122 -23.92 6.90 5.24
C LYS A 122 -23.98 5.38 5.18
N TYR A 123 -24.09 4.73 6.32
CA TYR A 123 -24.01 3.25 6.48
C TYR A 123 -25.03 2.47 5.65
N SER A 124 -26.18 3.08 5.27
CA SER A 124 -27.14 2.46 4.36
C SER A 124 -26.69 2.39 2.90
N ASP A 125 -25.64 3.11 2.52
CA ASP A 125 -25.07 3.09 1.17
C ASP A 125 -23.87 2.12 1.13
N ASN A 126 -24.16 0.87 0.89
CA ASN A 126 -23.20 -0.21 0.78
C ASN A 126 -23.68 -1.24 -0.25
N GLY A 127 -22.79 -2.11 -0.72
CA GLY A 127 -23.16 -3.15 -1.68
C GLY A 127 -21.97 -3.67 -2.48
N TYR A 128 -22.29 -4.31 -3.59
CA TYR A 128 -21.29 -4.75 -4.57
C TYR A 128 -21.06 -3.67 -5.63
N MET A 129 -19.80 -3.49 -6.05
CA MET A 129 -19.44 -2.59 -7.16
C MET A 129 -19.91 -3.16 -8.49
N GLY A 130 -19.79 -4.48 -8.67
CA GLY A 130 -20.32 -5.20 -9.81
C GLY A 130 -21.84 -5.34 -9.76
N GLN A 131 -22.47 -5.45 -10.94
CA GLN A 131 -23.90 -5.69 -11.10
C GLN A 131 -24.10 -6.61 -12.30
N GLU A 132 -24.91 -7.64 -12.17
CA GLU A 132 -25.33 -8.48 -13.28
C GLU A 132 -26.84 -8.63 -13.27
N ASN A 133 -27.48 -8.39 -14.43
CA ASN A 133 -28.88 -8.67 -14.65
C ASN A 133 -28.98 -9.78 -15.71
N VAL A 134 -29.82 -10.76 -15.42
CA VAL A 134 -30.03 -11.93 -16.27
C VAL A 134 -31.49 -11.94 -16.70
N ILE A 135 -31.74 -11.85 -17.99
CA ILE A 135 -33.05 -11.80 -18.60
C ILE A 135 -33.27 -13.11 -19.37
N ASP A 136 -34.27 -13.89 -18.99
CA ASP A 136 -34.71 -15.01 -19.79
C ASP A 136 -35.61 -14.48 -20.93
N ALA A 137 -35.04 -14.45 -22.13
CA ALA A 137 -35.70 -13.92 -23.31
C ALA A 137 -36.93 -14.76 -23.77
N ALA A 138 -37.04 -16.00 -23.32
CA ALA A 138 -38.23 -16.85 -23.61
C ALA A 138 -39.43 -16.43 -22.77
N SER A 139 -39.23 -15.98 -21.53
CA SER A 139 -40.30 -15.50 -20.65
C SER A 139 -40.55 -13.98 -20.78
N THR A 140 -39.52 -13.21 -21.06
CA THR A 140 -39.58 -11.76 -21.18
C THR A 140 -38.80 -11.33 -22.42
N ASN A 141 -39.48 -11.15 -23.55
CA ASN A 141 -38.82 -10.73 -24.79
C ASN A 141 -37.99 -9.47 -24.56
N VAL A 142 -36.77 -9.43 -25.17
CA VAL A 142 -35.97 -8.21 -25.26
C VAL A 142 -36.28 -7.53 -26.58
N GLU A 143 -36.98 -6.39 -26.53
CA GLU A 143 -37.33 -5.60 -27.70
C GLU A 143 -36.23 -4.59 -27.98
N ILE A 144 -35.81 -4.51 -29.26
CA ILE A 144 -34.74 -3.61 -29.75
C ILE A 144 -35.33 -2.69 -30.77
N SER A 145 -35.27 -1.38 -30.54
CA SER A 145 -35.81 -0.36 -31.44
C SER A 145 -34.92 0.87 -31.53
N LEU A 146 -34.98 1.57 -32.66
CA LEU A 146 -34.37 2.91 -32.82
C LEU A 146 -34.98 3.91 -31.85
N CYS A 147 -34.15 4.74 -31.24
CA CYS A 147 -34.59 5.77 -30.30
C CYS A 147 -33.73 7.03 -30.35
N LEU A 148 -34.16 8.08 -29.67
CA LEU A 148 -33.32 9.22 -29.33
C LEU A 148 -32.45 8.92 -28.14
N ILE A 149 -31.45 9.76 -27.84
CA ILE A 149 -30.50 9.56 -26.75
C ILE A 149 -31.15 9.40 -25.37
N ASP A 150 -32.32 9.98 -25.16
CA ASP A 150 -33.11 9.90 -23.93
C ASP A 150 -34.01 8.63 -23.83
N GLY A 151 -33.97 7.77 -24.86
CA GLY A 151 -34.81 6.59 -24.98
C GLY A 151 -36.23 6.85 -25.49
N SER A 152 -36.57 8.05 -25.90
CA SER A 152 -37.83 8.34 -26.58
C SER A 152 -37.84 7.75 -27.99
N ALA A 153 -39.02 7.34 -28.47
CA ALA A 153 -39.16 6.68 -29.76
C ALA A 153 -38.70 7.54 -30.92
N LEU A 154 -37.91 6.98 -31.83
CA LEU A 154 -37.53 7.61 -33.08
C LEU A 154 -38.35 7.00 -34.21
N THR A 155 -39.12 7.86 -34.94
CA THR A 155 -39.92 7.43 -36.07
C THR A 155 -39.10 7.55 -37.36
N VAL A 156 -38.77 6.43 -37.97
CA VAL A 156 -38.14 6.40 -39.29
C VAL A 156 -39.22 6.51 -40.36
N SER A 157 -39.14 7.56 -41.17
CA SER A 157 -40.14 7.83 -42.23
C SER A 157 -39.92 6.96 -43.45
N TYR A 158 -38.67 6.64 -43.73
CA TYR A 158 -38.27 5.87 -44.92
C TYR A 158 -37.19 4.85 -44.54
N ALA A 159 -37.34 3.58 -44.91
CA ALA A 159 -36.34 2.54 -44.78
C ALA A 159 -36.18 1.87 -46.15
N GLN A 160 -35.24 2.36 -46.94
CA GLN A 160 -35.05 1.93 -48.35
C GLN A 160 -33.66 2.28 -48.89
N ALA A 161 -33.23 1.60 -49.93
CA ALA A 161 -31.96 1.84 -50.60
C ALA A 161 -31.94 3.11 -51.48
N ALA A 162 -33.08 3.45 -52.07
CA ALA A 162 -33.19 4.64 -52.93
C ALA A 162 -33.48 5.88 -52.08
N GLN A 163 -32.87 7.02 -52.45
CA GLN A 163 -33.13 8.30 -51.78
C GLN A 163 -34.62 8.68 -51.92
N PRO A 164 -35.27 9.00 -50.78
CA PRO A 164 -36.69 9.44 -50.81
C PRO A 164 -36.87 10.72 -51.58
N GLU A 165 -37.99 10.78 -52.34
CA GLU A 165 -38.41 11.97 -53.04
C GLU A 165 -39.38 12.80 -52.19
N SER A 166 -39.26 14.12 -52.21
CA SER A 166 -40.16 15.08 -51.51
C SER A 166 -40.23 14.90 -49.97
N PRO A 167 -39.11 14.85 -49.26
CA PRO A 167 -39.11 14.76 -47.79
C PRO A 167 -39.57 16.08 -47.15
N SER A 168 -40.07 15.97 -45.91
CA SER A 168 -40.32 17.13 -45.05
C SER A 168 -39.20 17.35 -44.04
N ASN A 169 -39.02 18.56 -43.56
CA ASN A 169 -37.96 18.90 -42.62
C ASN A 169 -37.99 18.02 -41.36
N GLY A 170 -36.83 17.48 -40.97
CA GLY A 170 -36.66 16.68 -39.77
C GLY A 170 -37.04 15.20 -39.94
N GLN A 171 -37.57 14.77 -41.10
CA GLN A 171 -37.83 13.33 -41.34
C GLN A 171 -36.55 12.50 -41.38
N TYR A 172 -36.66 11.27 -40.93
CA TYR A 172 -35.56 10.31 -40.91
C TYR A 172 -35.66 9.28 -42.03
N TRP A 173 -34.55 9.00 -42.67
CA TRP A 173 -34.37 7.97 -43.68
C TRP A 173 -33.26 7.00 -43.25
N LEU A 174 -33.62 5.72 -43.10
CA LEU A 174 -32.67 4.64 -42.96
C LEU A 174 -32.23 4.20 -44.35
N ASP A 175 -31.03 4.59 -44.73
CA ASP A 175 -30.42 4.24 -46.00
C ASP A 175 -29.83 2.83 -45.95
N THR A 176 -30.43 1.89 -46.68
CA THR A 176 -30.05 0.48 -46.74
C THR A 176 -29.29 0.16 -48.02
N SER A 177 -28.80 1.14 -48.78
CA SER A 177 -28.07 0.92 -50.04
C SER A 177 -26.69 0.30 -49.84
N GLY A 178 -26.04 0.51 -48.70
CA GLY A 178 -24.72 -0.03 -48.38
C GLY A 178 -24.75 -1.27 -47.49
N LYS A 179 -23.59 -1.93 -47.35
CA LYS A 179 -23.42 -3.02 -46.35
C LYS A 179 -23.57 -2.53 -44.92
N LEU A 180 -23.23 -1.26 -44.65
CA LEU A 180 -23.44 -0.58 -43.41
C LEU A 180 -24.59 0.41 -43.63
N HIS A 181 -25.72 0.15 -42.98
CA HIS A 181 -26.85 1.02 -43.08
C HIS A 181 -26.60 2.31 -42.29
N THR A 182 -27.12 3.43 -42.78
CA THR A 182 -26.93 4.75 -42.17
C THR A 182 -28.26 5.46 -41.95
N LEU A 183 -28.42 6.06 -40.78
CA LEU A 183 -29.55 6.91 -40.50
C LEU A 183 -29.26 8.34 -40.97
N LYS A 184 -30.16 8.91 -41.76
CA LYS A 184 -30.05 10.28 -42.28
C LYS A 184 -31.29 11.08 -41.88
N GLN A 185 -31.11 12.37 -41.66
CA GLN A 185 -32.19 13.34 -41.39
C GLN A 185 -32.24 14.39 -42.49
N TRP A 186 -33.45 14.72 -42.95
CA TRP A 186 -33.62 15.76 -43.94
C TRP A 186 -33.45 17.15 -43.31
N ALA A 187 -32.54 17.93 -43.85
CA ALA A 187 -32.30 19.30 -43.48
C ALA A 187 -32.83 20.22 -44.59
N GLU A 188 -33.98 20.82 -44.38
CA GLU A 188 -34.63 21.69 -45.38
C GLU A 188 -33.77 22.91 -45.72
N ALA A 189 -33.08 23.49 -44.74
CA ALA A 189 -32.20 24.65 -44.93
C ALA A 189 -31.10 24.42 -45.99
N THR A 190 -30.63 23.17 -46.16
CA THR A 190 -29.61 22.78 -47.14
C THR A 190 -30.19 21.94 -48.27
N SER A 191 -31.45 21.56 -48.19
CA SER A 191 -32.11 20.62 -49.11
C SER A 191 -31.32 19.33 -49.30
N GLN A 192 -30.80 18.76 -48.21
CA GLN A 192 -29.96 17.58 -48.22
C GLN A 192 -30.30 16.60 -47.09
N TRP A 193 -30.08 15.32 -47.35
CA TRP A 193 -30.06 14.28 -46.34
C TRP A 193 -28.71 14.31 -45.62
N VAL A 194 -28.71 14.66 -44.33
CA VAL A 194 -27.53 14.73 -43.49
C VAL A 194 -27.44 13.48 -42.66
N SER A 195 -26.27 12.80 -42.65
CA SER A 195 -26.05 11.63 -41.83
C SER A 195 -26.12 11.97 -40.35
N VAL A 196 -26.86 11.15 -39.56
CA VAL A 196 -26.91 11.24 -38.10
C VAL A 196 -25.63 10.58 -37.57
N PRO A 197 -24.76 11.33 -36.90
CA PRO A 197 -23.42 10.83 -36.53
C PRO A 197 -23.44 9.72 -35.52
N THR A 198 -24.45 9.66 -34.64
CA THR A 198 -24.62 8.63 -33.61
C THR A 198 -26.08 8.19 -33.58
N VAL A 199 -26.32 6.90 -33.74
CA VAL A 199 -27.63 6.27 -33.70
C VAL A 199 -27.77 5.50 -32.40
N TYR A 200 -28.93 5.61 -31.77
CA TYR A 200 -29.20 4.99 -30.49
C TYR A 200 -30.26 3.90 -30.60
N LEU A 201 -30.07 2.86 -29.82
CA LEU A 201 -31.02 1.74 -29.70
C LEU A 201 -31.50 1.63 -28.27
N LYS A 202 -32.80 1.49 -28.12
CA LYS A 202 -33.46 1.13 -26.87
C LYS A 202 -33.65 -0.38 -26.81
N LEU A 203 -33.09 -1.01 -25.78
CA LEU A 203 -33.32 -2.41 -25.44
C LEU A 203 -34.29 -2.43 -24.25
N SER A 204 -35.47 -2.98 -24.43
CA SER A 204 -36.54 -2.97 -23.42
C SER A 204 -36.82 -4.39 -22.94
N ALA A 205 -36.67 -4.63 -21.63
CA ALA A 205 -37.07 -5.83 -20.93
C ALA A 205 -37.12 -5.53 -19.42
N ASN A 206 -38.02 -6.21 -18.69
CA ASN A 206 -38.12 -6.03 -17.24
C ASN A 206 -36.82 -6.41 -16.54
N GLY A 207 -36.26 -5.46 -15.76
CA GLY A 207 -35.01 -5.64 -14.98
C GLY A 207 -33.72 -5.49 -15.77
N ILE A 208 -33.73 -5.22 -17.07
CA ILE A 208 -32.52 -5.13 -17.91
C ILE A 208 -31.59 -3.98 -17.46
N GLY A 209 -32.13 -2.88 -16.95
CA GLY A 209 -31.36 -1.72 -16.50
C GLY A 209 -31.23 -1.60 -14.98
N ARG A 210 -31.71 -2.60 -14.21
CA ARG A 210 -31.70 -2.53 -12.74
C ARG A 210 -30.31 -2.34 -12.17
N GLY A 211 -30.13 -1.32 -11.29
CA GLY A 211 -28.87 -1.07 -10.59
C GLY A 211 -27.77 -0.40 -11.42
N PHE A 212 -28.08 -0.05 -12.68
CA PHE A 212 -27.20 0.75 -13.53
C PHE A 212 -27.55 2.24 -13.48
N LYS A 213 -26.61 3.06 -13.95
CA LYS A 213 -26.76 4.51 -14.11
C LYS A 213 -26.39 4.92 -15.53
N GLN A 214 -26.83 6.10 -15.91
CA GLN A 214 -26.37 6.74 -17.15
C GLN A 214 -24.83 6.82 -17.17
N TYR A 215 -24.24 6.47 -18.30
CA TYR A 215 -22.80 6.38 -18.56
C TYR A 215 -22.08 5.25 -17.80
N ASP A 216 -22.81 4.25 -17.31
CA ASP A 216 -22.15 3.00 -16.92
C ASP A 216 -21.64 2.26 -18.17
N GLY A 217 -20.43 1.73 -18.09
CA GLY A 217 -19.91 0.77 -19.04
C GLY A 217 -20.33 -0.64 -18.66
N ILE A 218 -21.00 -1.33 -19.56
CA ILE A 218 -21.49 -2.70 -19.33
C ILE A 218 -20.97 -3.68 -20.37
N GLN A 219 -20.95 -4.94 -20.02
CA GLN A 219 -20.79 -6.06 -20.95
C GLN A 219 -22.19 -6.61 -21.25
N LEU A 220 -22.61 -6.53 -22.51
CA LEU A 220 -23.85 -7.07 -23.03
C LEU A 220 -23.57 -8.42 -23.70
N SER A 221 -24.36 -9.44 -23.45
CA SER A 221 -24.19 -10.76 -24.06
C SER A 221 -25.52 -11.51 -24.18
N GLY A 222 -25.54 -12.50 -25.06
CA GLY A 222 -26.69 -13.36 -25.27
C GLY A 222 -27.77 -12.78 -26.20
N LEU A 223 -27.53 -11.64 -26.85
CA LEU A 223 -28.37 -11.20 -27.95
C LEU A 223 -28.12 -12.12 -29.16
N ALA A 224 -29.16 -12.79 -29.60
CA ALA A 224 -29.16 -13.70 -30.76
C ALA A 224 -30.19 -13.26 -31.80
N GLY A 225 -29.86 -13.40 -33.06
CA GLY A 225 -30.73 -13.01 -34.17
C GLY A 225 -29.96 -12.83 -35.47
N ASN A 226 -30.15 -11.70 -36.13
CA ASN A 226 -29.38 -11.36 -37.33
C ASN A 226 -28.00 -10.75 -36.93
N GLU A 227 -27.12 -10.59 -37.92
CA GLU A 227 -25.78 -10.08 -37.71
C GLU A 227 -25.73 -8.69 -37.01
N GLN A 228 -26.74 -7.84 -37.24
CA GLN A 228 -26.83 -6.53 -36.61
C GLN A 228 -27.08 -6.65 -35.10
N ILE A 229 -27.96 -7.56 -34.69
CA ILE A 229 -28.28 -7.81 -33.27
C ILE A 229 -27.10 -8.46 -32.56
N GLU A 230 -26.44 -9.46 -33.20
CA GLU A 230 -25.30 -10.14 -32.61
C GLU A 230 -24.10 -9.22 -32.39
N LYS A 231 -23.91 -8.23 -33.27
CA LYS A 231 -22.86 -7.19 -33.12
C LYS A 231 -23.07 -6.23 -31.94
N LEU A 232 -24.25 -6.18 -31.35
CA LEU A 232 -24.52 -5.39 -30.14
C LEU A 232 -23.94 -6.05 -28.89
N ASN A 233 -23.65 -7.36 -28.93
CA ASN A 233 -22.93 -8.01 -27.84
C ASN A 233 -21.53 -7.43 -27.68
N GLY A 234 -21.06 -7.34 -26.43
CA GLY A 234 -19.76 -6.78 -26.09
C GLY A 234 -19.86 -5.60 -25.13
N SER A 235 -18.82 -4.77 -25.11
CA SER A 235 -18.76 -3.58 -24.27
C SER A 235 -19.67 -2.50 -24.81
N GLN A 236 -20.59 -2.02 -23.98
CA GLN A 236 -21.56 -0.97 -24.31
C GLN A 236 -21.55 0.12 -23.25
N ILE A 237 -21.91 1.33 -23.63
CA ILE A 237 -22.11 2.47 -22.73
C ILE A 237 -23.59 2.79 -22.68
N LEU A 238 -24.12 3.03 -21.49
CA LEU A 238 -25.54 3.35 -21.28
C LEU A 238 -25.75 4.86 -21.38
N TYR A 239 -26.46 5.31 -22.41
CA TYR A 239 -26.79 6.74 -22.61
C TYR A 239 -28.04 7.17 -21.87
N ALA A 240 -29.01 6.28 -21.74
CA ALA A 240 -30.13 6.41 -20.83
C ALA A 240 -30.46 5.04 -20.24
N VAL A 241 -31.01 5.02 -19.04
CA VAL A 241 -31.32 3.79 -18.33
C VAL A 241 -32.51 3.98 -17.40
N ASP A 242 -33.36 2.98 -17.37
CA ASP A 242 -34.44 2.79 -16.42
C ASP A 242 -34.49 1.30 -16.04
N GLU A 243 -35.24 0.92 -15.02
CA GLU A 243 -35.34 -0.51 -14.63
C GLU A 243 -35.77 -1.40 -15.80
N SER A 244 -36.61 -0.88 -16.70
CA SER A 244 -37.24 -1.60 -17.82
C SER A 244 -36.55 -1.42 -19.17
N TYR A 245 -35.55 -0.56 -19.29
CA TYR A 245 -34.82 -0.37 -20.54
C TYR A 245 -33.39 0.17 -20.34
N ILE A 246 -32.59 -0.04 -21.37
CA ILE A 246 -31.27 0.58 -21.55
C ILE A 246 -31.16 1.19 -22.95
N VAL A 247 -30.39 2.26 -23.08
CA VAL A 247 -30.09 2.91 -24.37
C VAL A 247 -28.59 2.80 -24.66
N ILE A 248 -28.25 2.20 -25.79
CA ILE A 248 -26.88 1.98 -26.27
C ILE A 248 -26.71 2.55 -27.68
N VAL A 249 -25.48 2.63 -28.16
CA VAL A 249 -25.18 3.00 -29.57
C VAL A 249 -25.31 1.77 -30.45
N GLY A 250 -25.99 1.91 -31.57
CA GLY A 250 -26.15 0.84 -32.55
C GLY A 250 -27.18 1.20 -33.61
N ILE A 251 -27.37 0.33 -34.60
CA ILE A 251 -28.34 0.47 -35.67
C ILE A 251 -29.01 -0.86 -35.98
N VAL A 252 -30.31 -0.85 -36.16
CA VAL A 252 -31.13 -1.97 -36.65
C VAL A 252 -32.08 -1.48 -37.74
N ASP A 253 -32.44 -2.35 -38.67
CA ASP A 253 -33.29 -1.96 -39.81
C ASP A 253 -34.76 -1.82 -39.41
N GLU A 254 -35.19 -2.63 -38.48
CA GLU A 254 -36.55 -2.66 -37.95
C GLU A 254 -36.55 -3.03 -36.46
N THR A 255 -37.66 -2.79 -35.81
CA THR A 255 -37.86 -3.24 -34.42
C THR A 255 -37.72 -4.76 -34.36
N ALA A 256 -36.77 -5.22 -33.58
CA ALA A 256 -36.47 -6.64 -33.43
C ALA A 256 -36.83 -7.13 -32.02
N LYS A 257 -37.02 -8.44 -31.88
CA LYS A 257 -37.28 -9.09 -30.60
C LYS A 257 -36.42 -10.32 -30.46
N VAL A 258 -35.65 -10.38 -29.37
CA VAL A 258 -34.98 -11.59 -28.93
C VAL A 258 -35.96 -12.34 -28.05
N THR A 259 -36.36 -13.54 -28.51
CA THR A 259 -37.44 -14.35 -27.91
C THR A 259 -36.97 -15.69 -27.32
N SER A 260 -35.67 -15.92 -27.31
CA SER A 260 -35.08 -17.15 -26.78
C SER A 260 -33.67 -16.91 -26.25
N GLY A 261 -33.22 -17.78 -25.35
CA GLY A 261 -31.90 -17.67 -24.74
C GLY A 261 -31.87 -16.75 -23.53
N THR A 262 -30.67 -16.48 -23.05
CA THR A 262 -30.43 -15.64 -21.87
C THR A 262 -29.64 -14.42 -22.24
N VAL A 263 -30.24 -13.24 -22.09
CA VAL A 263 -29.56 -11.94 -22.28
C VAL A 263 -29.01 -11.48 -20.95
N LYS A 264 -27.76 -11.09 -20.91
CA LYS A 264 -27.08 -10.59 -19.71
C LYS A 264 -26.55 -9.19 -19.94
N THR A 265 -26.74 -8.35 -18.93
CA THR A 265 -26.10 -7.04 -18.81
C THR A 265 -25.28 -7.03 -17.54
N ALA A 266 -23.97 -6.77 -17.63
CA ALA A 266 -23.09 -6.85 -16.47
C ALA A 266 -22.13 -5.65 -16.41
N ARG A 267 -22.08 -4.96 -15.27
CA ARG A 267 -21.00 -4.04 -14.90
C ARG A 267 -19.99 -4.83 -14.07
N ARG A 268 -18.78 -4.97 -14.58
CA ARG A 268 -17.74 -5.79 -13.96
C ARG A 268 -16.63 -4.94 -13.36
N VAL A 269 -16.10 -5.40 -12.23
CA VAL A 269 -14.86 -4.91 -11.64
C VAL A 269 -13.74 -5.84 -12.08
N PRO A 270 -12.64 -5.33 -12.67
CA PRO A 270 -11.53 -6.18 -13.07
C PRO A 270 -10.94 -6.94 -11.87
N SER A 271 -10.48 -8.16 -12.10
CA SER A 271 -9.61 -8.84 -11.13
C SER A 271 -8.29 -8.12 -11.05
N MET A 272 -7.87 -7.73 -9.86
CA MET A 272 -6.64 -6.95 -9.63
C MET A 272 -5.77 -7.60 -8.57
N ASP A 273 -4.44 -7.56 -8.77
CA ASP A 273 -3.47 -8.09 -7.81
C ASP A 273 -3.19 -7.05 -6.69
N PHE A 274 -3.04 -5.78 -7.07
CA PHE A 274 -2.85 -4.65 -6.15
C PHE A 274 -3.64 -3.44 -6.60
N ILE A 275 -4.06 -2.64 -5.62
CA ILE A 275 -4.93 -1.49 -5.82
C ILE A 275 -4.44 -0.33 -4.97
N THR A 276 -4.53 0.88 -5.52
CA THR A 276 -4.27 2.13 -4.80
C THR A 276 -5.27 3.20 -5.22
N GLU A 277 -5.47 4.21 -4.40
CA GLU A 277 -6.27 5.40 -4.74
C GLU A 277 -5.35 6.54 -5.17
N CYS A 278 -5.72 7.27 -6.21
CA CYS A 278 -5.06 8.50 -6.61
C CYS A 278 -6.00 9.39 -7.41
N GLY A 279 -6.13 10.65 -7.00
CA GLY A 279 -6.87 11.65 -7.74
C GLY A 279 -8.36 11.34 -7.89
N ASN A 280 -9.01 10.86 -6.84
CA ASN A 280 -10.40 10.42 -6.80
C ASN A 280 -10.72 9.32 -7.84
N ARG A 281 -9.77 8.42 -8.04
CA ARG A 281 -9.88 7.19 -8.84
C ARG A 281 -9.22 6.02 -8.11
N LEU A 282 -9.79 4.85 -8.25
CA LEU A 282 -9.09 3.61 -7.92
C LEU A 282 -8.27 3.18 -9.13
N TRP A 283 -7.04 2.80 -8.85
CA TRP A 283 -6.07 2.29 -9.81
C TRP A 283 -5.66 0.88 -9.38
N GLY A 284 -5.57 -0.03 -10.33
CA GLY A 284 -5.17 -1.40 -10.03
C GLY A 284 -4.34 -2.02 -11.14
N CYS A 285 -3.69 -3.13 -10.84
CA CYS A 285 -2.90 -3.89 -11.82
C CYS A 285 -3.22 -5.38 -11.76
N LYS A 286 -3.03 -6.07 -12.89
CA LYS A 286 -3.23 -7.51 -13.01
C LYS A 286 -2.16 -8.15 -13.88
N TYR A 287 -1.64 -9.30 -13.43
CA TYR A 287 -0.77 -10.16 -14.20
C TYR A 287 -1.29 -11.61 -14.20
N GLY A 288 -1.22 -12.29 -15.33
CA GLY A 288 -1.65 -13.67 -15.47
C GLY A 288 -3.00 -13.80 -16.14
N VAL A 289 -3.80 -14.76 -15.76
CA VAL A 289 -5.11 -15.02 -16.38
C VAL A 289 -6.21 -14.19 -15.71
N ALA A 290 -6.96 -13.45 -16.50
CA ALA A 290 -8.17 -12.75 -16.10
C ALA A 290 -9.24 -12.96 -17.19
N ASP A 291 -10.44 -13.40 -16.80
CA ASP A 291 -11.57 -13.70 -17.70
C ASP A 291 -11.22 -14.61 -18.89
N GLY A 292 -10.25 -15.53 -18.70
CA GLY A 292 -9.80 -16.48 -19.72
C GLY A 292 -8.69 -15.95 -20.65
N GLU A 293 -8.30 -14.69 -20.52
CA GLU A 293 -7.23 -14.07 -21.30
C GLU A 293 -5.96 -13.86 -20.46
N THR A 294 -4.79 -13.92 -21.09
CA THR A 294 -3.53 -13.57 -20.42
C THR A 294 -3.35 -12.06 -20.47
N VAL A 295 -3.28 -11.44 -19.31
CA VAL A 295 -3.17 -9.99 -19.15
C VAL A 295 -1.91 -9.60 -18.38
N ASN A 296 -1.40 -8.41 -18.67
CA ASN A 296 -0.40 -7.69 -17.91
C ASN A 296 -0.76 -6.21 -18.03
N GLU A 297 -1.67 -5.77 -17.18
CA GLU A 297 -2.38 -4.51 -17.37
C GLU A 297 -2.45 -3.67 -16.11
N ILE A 298 -2.58 -2.36 -16.31
CA ILE A 298 -2.96 -1.38 -15.30
C ILE A 298 -4.34 -0.84 -15.67
N TYR A 299 -5.21 -0.74 -14.68
CA TYR A 299 -6.59 -0.27 -14.80
C TYR A 299 -6.83 0.99 -13.98
N CYS A 300 -7.80 1.78 -14.42
CA CYS A 300 -8.29 2.92 -13.68
C CYS A 300 -9.82 3.01 -13.80
N CYS A 301 -10.51 3.21 -12.70
CA CYS A 301 -11.95 3.45 -12.72
C CYS A 301 -12.30 4.84 -13.29
N LYS A 302 -13.57 5.06 -13.63
CA LYS A 302 -14.08 6.39 -14.00
C LYS A 302 -13.85 7.38 -12.87
N LEU A 303 -13.56 8.65 -13.21
CA LEU A 303 -13.34 9.70 -12.21
C LEU A 303 -14.55 9.85 -11.29
N GLY A 304 -14.33 9.74 -9.99
CA GLY A 304 -15.37 9.84 -8.98
C GLY A 304 -16.32 8.63 -8.90
N ASP A 305 -16.09 7.57 -9.71
CA ASP A 305 -16.98 6.40 -9.75
C ASP A 305 -16.20 5.08 -9.74
N PHE A 306 -15.92 4.57 -8.55
CA PHE A 306 -15.20 3.32 -8.33
C PHE A 306 -15.96 2.06 -8.79
N LYS A 307 -17.24 2.18 -9.16
CA LYS A 307 -18.05 1.06 -9.68
C LYS A 307 -17.83 0.85 -11.19
N ASN A 308 -17.38 1.89 -11.91
CA ASN A 308 -17.32 1.91 -13.36
C ASN A 308 -15.90 1.81 -13.88
N TRP A 309 -15.54 0.66 -14.46
CA TRP A 309 -14.19 0.33 -14.94
C TRP A 309 -14.10 0.15 -16.46
N ALA A 310 -15.23 0.25 -17.16
CA ALA A 310 -15.30 -0.01 -18.60
C ALA A 310 -16.08 1.10 -19.36
N CYS A 311 -16.03 2.34 -18.89
CA CYS A 311 -16.63 3.50 -19.57
C CYS A 311 -15.60 4.16 -20.47
N TYR A 312 -15.79 4.10 -21.78
CA TYR A 312 -14.89 4.64 -22.80
C TYR A 312 -15.69 5.49 -23.80
N GLN A 313 -16.02 6.72 -23.41
CA GLN A 313 -16.76 7.70 -24.25
C GLN A 313 -15.82 8.61 -25.06
N GLY A 314 -14.53 8.61 -24.74
CA GLY A 314 -13.56 9.54 -25.31
C GLY A 314 -13.47 10.86 -24.54
N VAL A 315 -13.91 10.87 -23.27
CA VAL A 315 -13.83 12.04 -22.40
C VAL A 315 -12.81 11.85 -21.26
N ALA A 316 -12.32 12.95 -20.72
CA ALA A 316 -11.26 12.95 -19.71
C ALA A 316 -11.63 12.21 -18.40
N THR A 317 -12.92 12.05 -18.13
CA THR A 317 -13.40 11.37 -16.92
C THR A 317 -13.53 9.86 -17.06
N ASP A 318 -13.31 9.32 -18.26
CA ASP A 318 -13.47 7.90 -18.57
C ASP A 318 -12.59 6.97 -17.73
N SER A 319 -13.01 5.71 -17.68
CA SER A 319 -12.14 4.60 -17.28
C SER A 319 -10.93 4.51 -18.24
N TRP A 320 -9.86 3.90 -17.76
CA TRP A 320 -8.67 3.76 -18.58
C TRP A 320 -7.98 2.42 -18.28
N ARG A 321 -7.31 1.88 -19.28
CA ARG A 321 -6.46 0.70 -19.15
C ARG A 321 -5.26 0.77 -20.08
N ALA A 322 -4.16 0.17 -19.68
CA ALA A 322 -2.98 0.01 -20.52
C ALA A 322 -2.33 -1.35 -20.30
N SER A 323 -1.93 -1.98 -21.40
CA SER A 323 -1.11 -3.19 -21.37
C SER A 323 0.35 -2.81 -21.15
N CYS A 324 1.05 -3.57 -20.29
CA CYS A 324 2.43 -3.37 -19.93
C CYS A 324 3.31 -4.44 -20.58
N GLY A 325 4.42 -4.01 -21.20
CA GLY A 325 5.35 -4.91 -21.90
C GLY A 325 6.46 -5.51 -21.03
N THR A 326 6.43 -5.29 -19.69
CA THR A 326 7.45 -5.83 -18.78
C THR A 326 7.04 -7.20 -18.26
N ASP A 327 8.00 -8.10 -18.12
CA ASP A 327 7.76 -9.44 -17.56
C ASP A 327 7.58 -9.43 -16.05
N GLY A 328 7.11 -10.56 -15.52
CA GLY A 328 7.01 -10.81 -14.08
C GLY A 328 5.71 -10.30 -13.46
N LYS A 329 5.42 -10.85 -12.28
CA LYS A 329 4.22 -10.52 -11.49
C LYS A 329 4.33 -9.12 -10.88
N TRP A 330 3.19 -8.51 -10.64
CA TRP A 330 3.13 -7.32 -9.80
C TRP A 330 3.44 -7.70 -8.34
N THR A 331 4.15 -6.85 -7.65
CA THR A 331 4.57 -7.07 -6.26
C THR A 331 4.09 -6.00 -5.29
N GLY A 332 3.43 -4.96 -5.78
CA GLY A 332 2.82 -3.93 -4.96
C GLY A 332 2.31 -2.75 -5.77
N ALA A 333 1.49 -1.94 -5.12
CA ALA A 333 1.03 -0.65 -5.63
C ALA A 333 0.96 0.37 -4.50
N ALA A 334 1.31 1.62 -4.80
CA ALA A 334 1.20 2.74 -3.88
C ALA A 334 0.97 4.03 -4.67
N THR A 335 0.51 5.07 -3.99
CA THR A 335 0.42 6.42 -4.54
C THR A 335 1.52 7.28 -3.91
N LEU A 336 2.32 7.93 -4.75
CA LEU A 336 3.30 8.93 -4.34
C LEU A 336 2.94 10.27 -4.98
N ALA A 337 2.66 11.27 -4.14
CA ALA A 337 2.07 12.53 -4.55
C ALA A 337 0.81 12.28 -5.42
N ASP A 338 0.77 12.80 -6.64
CA ASP A 338 -0.37 12.67 -7.55
C ASP A 338 -0.19 11.55 -8.60
N SER A 339 0.60 10.53 -8.29
CA SER A 339 0.94 9.47 -9.25
C SER A 339 0.80 8.09 -8.62
N PRO A 340 -0.01 7.19 -9.17
CA PRO A 340 0.04 5.78 -8.79
C PRO A 340 1.32 5.13 -9.34
N VAL A 341 1.92 4.29 -8.52
CA VAL A 341 3.16 3.55 -8.83
C VAL A 341 2.90 2.05 -8.62
N PHE A 342 3.15 1.26 -9.64
CA PHE A 342 2.97 -0.18 -9.64
C PHE A 342 4.31 -0.87 -9.74
N PHE A 343 4.60 -1.77 -8.81
CA PHE A 343 5.90 -2.39 -8.65
C PHE A 343 5.92 -3.83 -9.17
N LYS A 344 7.05 -4.20 -9.75
CA LYS A 344 7.56 -5.56 -9.93
C LYS A 344 8.88 -5.67 -9.17
N GLU A 345 9.56 -6.81 -9.17
CA GLU A 345 10.82 -6.95 -8.40
C GLU A 345 12.00 -6.16 -9.00
N ASP A 346 11.99 -5.94 -10.31
CA ASP A 346 13.10 -5.34 -11.09
C ASP A 346 12.75 -4.03 -11.79
N CYS A 347 11.53 -3.55 -11.61
CA CYS A 347 11.08 -2.29 -12.17
C CYS A 347 9.83 -1.77 -11.45
N PHE A 348 9.48 -0.53 -11.72
CA PHE A 348 8.15 -0.01 -11.44
C PHE A 348 7.59 0.78 -12.63
N HIS A 349 6.28 0.90 -12.65
CA HIS A 349 5.49 1.67 -13.60
C HIS A 349 4.84 2.83 -12.86
N ARG A 350 5.28 4.03 -13.16
CA ARG A 350 4.64 5.25 -12.63
C ARG A 350 3.65 5.76 -13.65
N VAL A 351 2.42 5.95 -13.22
CA VAL A 351 1.40 6.57 -14.06
C VAL A 351 1.34 8.05 -13.73
N TYR A 352 1.37 8.88 -14.76
CA TYR A 352 1.15 10.31 -14.68
C TYR A 352 -0.28 10.61 -15.14
N PRO A 353 -1.22 10.82 -14.21
CA PRO A 353 -2.59 11.15 -14.56
C PRO A 353 -2.64 12.48 -15.32
N SER A 354 -3.44 12.52 -16.38
CA SER A 354 -3.64 13.72 -17.19
C SER A 354 -5.09 14.19 -17.08
N ALA A 355 -5.29 15.49 -16.99
CA ALA A 355 -6.61 16.10 -17.02
C ALA A 355 -7.34 15.88 -18.37
N SER A 356 -6.63 15.54 -19.43
CA SER A 356 -7.22 15.17 -20.72
C SER A 356 -7.68 13.71 -20.82
N GLY A 357 -7.40 12.87 -19.81
CA GLY A 357 -7.65 11.43 -19.84
C GLY A 357 -6.57 10.61 -20.57
N ALA A 358 -5.61 11.25 -21.22
CA ALA A 358 -4.46 10.59 -21.87
C ALA A 358 -3.34 10.35 -20.83
N HIS A 359 -3.52 9.38 -19.95
CA HIS A 359 -2.56 9.05 -18.92
C HIS A 359 -1.29 8.44 -19.51
N GLN A 360 -0.12 8.79 -18.96
CA GLN A 360 1.17 8.26 -19.41
C GLN A 360 1.72 7.26 -18.41
N VAL A 361 2.25 6.14 -18.89
CA VAL A 361 2.96 5.15 -18.07
C VAL A 361 4.45 5.25 -18.37
N VAL A 362 5.25 5.51 -17.36
CA VAL A 362 6.71 5.53 -17.45
C VAL A 362 7.25 4.33 -16.68
N VAL A 363 8.04 3.51 -17.37
CA VAL A 363 8.70 2.35 -16.78
C VAL A 363 10.09 2.73 -16.34
N GLN A 364 10.38 2.49 -15.06
CA GLN A 364 11.71 2.68 -14.50
C GLN A 364 12.30 1.31 -14.12
N LYS A 365 13.41 0.92 -14.78
CA LYS A 365 14.17 -0.27 -14.40
C LYS A 365 15.06 0.04 -13.20
N CYS A 366 14.78 -0.59 -12.08
CA CYS A 366 15.49 -0.43 -10.81
C CYS A 366 15.05 -1.52 -9.84
N ALA A 367 15.63 -1.57 -8.65
CA ALA A 367 15.14 -2.44 -7.58
C ALA A 367 13.71 -2.03 -7.18
N GLY A 368 12.74 -2.90 -7.45
CA GLY A 368 11.35 -2.72 -7.04
C GLY A 368 11.03 -3.46 -5.74
N VAL A 369 9.76 -3.69 -5.46
CA VAL A 369 9.31 -4.36 -4.23
C VAL A 369 9.57 -5.86 -4.32
N GLN A 370 10.17 -6.42 -3.28
CA GLN A 370 10.39 -7.86 -3.16
C GLN A 370 9.05 -8.60 -3.09
N ASN A 371 8.95 -9.74 -3.78
CA ASN A 371 7.76 -10.60 -3.68
C ASN A 371 7.49 -11.00 -2.22
N GLY A 372 6.22 -10.95 -1.80
CA GLY A 372 5.83 -11.15 -0.40
C GLY A 372 5.94 -9.89 0.50
N SER A 373 6.53 -8.78 0.01
CA SER A 373 6.76 -7.56 0.79
C SER A 373 5.90 -6.36 0.34
N SER A 374 4.75 -6.61 -0.29
CA SER A 374 3.84 -5.54 -0.74
C SER A 374 3.39 -4.60 0.38
N LYS A 375 3.20 -5.13 1.58
CA LYS A 375 2.83 -4.36 2.78
C LYS A 375 3.98 -3.52 3.35
N SER A 376 5.18 -3.57 2.74
CA SER A 376 6.29 -2.68 3.11
C SER A 376 6.19 -1.29 2.47
N LEU A 377 5.30 -1.10 1.51
CA LEU A 377 5.08 0.18 0.83
C LEU A 377 4.39 1.19 1.75
N VAL A 378 5.11 2.20 2.18
CA VAL A 378 4.60 3.26 3.08
C VAL A 378 5.17 4.61 2.69
N VAL A 379 4.31 5.63 2.63
CA VAL A 379 4.72 7.02 2.46
C VAL A 379 4.93 7.67 3.82
N VAL A 380 6.13 8.20 4.05
CA VAL A 380 6.50 8.96 5.25
C VAL A 380 7.21 10.24 4.81
N ASP A 381 6.76 11.40 5.32
CA ASP A 381 7.34 12.71 4.98
C ASP A 381 7.55 12.88 3.45
N ASP A 382 6.48 12.60 2.65
CA ASP A 382 6.41 12.72 1.19
C ASP A 382 7.40 11.83 0.39
N ARG A 383 7.95 10.79 1.02
CA ARG A 383 8.80 9.79 0.39
C ARG A 383 8.22 8.40 0.57
N LEU A 384 8.34 7.58 -0.46
CA LEU A 384 7.88 6.20 -0.45
C LEU A 384 9.02 5.27 -0.02
N TYR A 385 8.81 4.53 1.05
CA TYR A 385 9.73 3.53 1.58
C TYR A 385 9.21 2.13 1.24
N TYR A 386 10.12 1.20 0.94
CA TYR A 386 9.75 -0.17 0.64
C TYR A 386 10.93 -1.16 0.76
N LYS A 387 10.63 -2.44 0.91
CA LYS A 387 11.61 -3.53 0.92
C LYS A 387 11.83 -4.03 -0.51
N SER A 388 13.05 -3.92 -0.99
CA SER A 388 13.52 -4.54 -2.23
C SER A 388 14.22 -5.88 -1.96
N ARG A 389 14.61 -6.61 -3.00
CA ARG A 389 15.36 -7.88 -2.83
C ARG A 389 16.68 -7.70 -2.11
N MET A 390 17.37 -6.59 -2.29
CA MET A 390 18.71 -6.34 -1.74
C MET A 390 18.66 -5.63 -0.39
N GLY A 391 17.70 -4.75 -0.15
CA GLY A 391 17.64 -3.95 1.06
C GLY A 391 16.35 -3.14 1.16
N VAL A 392 16.33 -2.15 2.00
CA VAL A 392 15.24 -1.17 2.11
C VAL A 392 15.57 0.03 1.25
N CYS A 393 14.60 0.46 0.46
CA CYS A 393 14.75 1.59 -0.46
C CYS A 393 13.84 2.76 -0.07
N VAL A 394 14.26 3.96 -0.41
CA VAL A 394 13.46 5.19 -0.40
C VAL A 394 13.37 5.76 -1.80
N TYR A 395 12.16 6.17 -2.19
CA TYR A 395 11.86 6.77 -3.49
C TYR A 395 11.16 8.12 -3.28
N ASP A 396 11.78 9.18 -3.80
CA ASP A 396 11.28 10.57 -3.70
C ASP A 396 10.68 11.10 -5.02
N GLY A 397 10.61 10.24 -6.03
CA GLY A 397 10.12 10.61 -7.37
C GLY A 397 11.23 10.63 -8.44
N SER A 398 12.50 10.54 -8.06
CA SER A 398 13.66 10.46 -8.98
C SER A 398 14.11 9.01 -9.19
N LEU A 399 15.09 8.54 -8.47
CA LEU A 399 15.56 7.15 -8.47
C LEU A 399 15.53 6.59 -7.04
N PRO A 400 15.13 5.34 -6.86
CA PRO A 400 15.19 4.71 -5.55
C PRO A 400 16.64 4.67 -5.03
N GLN A 401 16.78 5.01 -3.76
CA GLN A 401 18.06 4.95 -3.04
C GLN A 401 17.97 3.87 -1.97
N GLU A 402 18.99 3.04 -1.86
CA GLU A 402 19.08 2.05 -0.80
C GLU A 402 19.52 2.73 0.51
N ILE A 403 18.77 2.43 1.58
CA ILE A 403 19.03 2.93 2.93
C ILE A 403 19.29 1.79 3.93
N GLY A 404 19.36 0.56 3.45
CA GLY A 404 19.51 -0.67 4.26
C GLY A 404 20.94 -1.15 4.47
N SER A 405 21.96 -0.37 4.13
CA SER A 405 23.38 -0.75 4.27
C SER A 405 23.79 -1.13 5.70
N CYS A 406 23.06 -0.63 6.70
CA CYS A 406 23.26 -0.97 8.12
C CYS A 406 22.95 -2.43 8.47
N PHE A 407 22.23 -3.17 7.62
CA PHE A 407 21.94 -4.59 7.87
C PHE A 407 23.11 -5.51 7.55
N GLY A 408 24.20 -5.00 6.98
CA GLY A 408 25.37 -5.76 6.55
C GLY A 408 25.00 -6.75 5.45
N THR A 409 25.39 -8.02 5.63
CA THR A 409 25.12 -9.09 4.65
C THR A 409 23.82 -9.86 4.92
N LYS A 410 23.05 -9.48 5.94
CA LYS A 410 21.79 -10.17 6.29
C LYS A 410 20.71 -9.91 5.27
N LEU A 411 20.06 -10.98 4.82
CA LEU A 411 18.91 -10.91 3.93
C LEU A 411 17.62 -11.03 4.73
N TYR A 412 16.63 -10.24 4.31
CA TYR A 412 15.32 -10.21 4.94
C TYR A 412 14.22 -10.37 3.89
N TYR A 413 13.08 -10.92 4.32
CA TYR A 413 11.93 -11.28 3.49
C TYR A 413 10.62 -10.87 4.18
N ASN A 414 9.51 -11.02 3.46
CA ASN A 414 8.13 -10.93 3.98
C ASN A 414 7.87 -9.67 4.81
N ALA A 415 8.38 -8.53 4.33
CA ALA A 415 8.36 -7.28 5.07
C ALA A 415 6.95 -6.67 5.13
N VAL A 416 6.60 -6.21 6.33
CA VAL A 416 5.38 -5.45 6.63
C VAL A 416 5.77 -4.16 7.34
N ALA A 417 5.21 -3.02 6.93
CA ALA A 417 5.63 -1.74 7.45
C ALA A 417 4.49 -0.78 7.75
N GLY A 418 4.79 0.21 8.59
CA GLY A 418 3.92 1.32 8.91
C GLY A 418 4.70 2.60 9.14
N GLY A 419 4.05 3.75 9.05
CA GLY A 419 4.71 5.05 9.21
C GLY A 419 3.96 5.98 10.13
N VAL A 420 4.68 6.62 11.06
CA VAL A 420 4.12 7.63 11.97
C VAL A 420 5.24 8.54 12.52
N ARG A 421 4.96 9.81 12.73
CA ARG A 421 5.87 10.80 13.35
C ARG A 421 7.25 10.90 12.68
N GLY A 422 7.31 10.78 11.36
CA GLY A 422 8.58 10.81 10.62
C GLY A 422 9.45 9.56 10.84
N LYS A 423 8.84 8.43 11.18
CA LYS A 423 9.50 7.14 11.33
C LYS A 423 8.84 6.09 10.45
N TYR A 424 9.65 5.26 9.85
CA TYR A 424 9.26 4.08 9.09
C TYR A 424 9.56 2.84 9.93
N PHE A 425 8.53 2.14 10.37
CA PHE A 425 8.58 0.89 11.10
C PHE A 425 8.47 -0.27 10.12
N ILE A 426 9.37 -1.22 10.19
CA ILE A 426 9.38 -2.37 9.29
C ILE A 426 9.70 -3.67 10.05
N SER A 427 8.77 -4.61 10.02
CA SER A 427 8.94 -5.96 10.53
C SER A 427 9.34 -6.87 9.38
N MET A 428 10.46 -7.59 9.52
CA MET A 428 11.05 -8.42 8.48
C MET A 428 11.47 -9.77 9.03
N GLU A 429 11.39 -10.80 8.21
CA GLU A 429 11.81 -12.18 8.50
C GLU A 429 13.23 -12.43 7.96
N ASP A 430 14.13 -13.00 8.78
CA ASP A 430 15.47 -13.39 8.32
C ASP A 430 15.47 -14.81 7.70
N GLU A 431 16.62 -15.25 7.18
CA GLU A 431 16.80 -16.58 6.58
C GLU A 431 16.56 -17.74 7.57
N ALA A 432 16.60 -17.48 8.87
CA ALA A 432 16.30 -18.44 9.92
C ALA A 432 14.85 -18.37 10.42
N HIS A 433 13.97 -17.70 9.66
CA HIS A 433 12.56 -17.47 9.98
C HIS A 433 12.33 -16.73 11.31
N ARG A 434 13.25 -15.86 11.70
CA ARG A 434 13.10 -15.00 12.88
C ARG A 434 12.68 -13.61 12.44
N TRP A 435 11.68 -13.10 13.09
CA TRP A 435 11.17 -11.75 12.83
C TRP A 435 11.95 -10.72 13.64
N THR A 436 12.11 -9.56 13.06
CA THR A 436 12.72 -8.40 13.71
C THR A 436 12.02 -7.13 13.26
N LEU A 437 11.68 -6.28 14.21
CA LEU A 437 11.13 -4.96 13.96
C LEU A 437 12.25 -3.92 13.99
N PHE A 438 12.43 -3.24 12.86
CA PHE A 438 13.36 -2.13 12.69
C PHE A 438 12.59 -0.82 12.53
N VAL A 439 13.25 0.27 12.89
CA VAL A 439 12.70 1.63 12.79
C VAL A 439 13.73 2.54 12.13
N TYR A 440 13.33 3.19 11.06
CA TYR A 440 14.12 4.22 10.40
C TYR A 440 13.55 5.60 10.72
N ASP A 441 14.37 6.46 11.35
CA ASP A 441 14.03 7.88 11.54
C ASP A 441 14.36 8.63 10.26
N THR A 442 13.33 9.05 9.52
CA THR A 442 13.49 9.66 8.20
C THR A 442 14.17 11.02 8.23
N ARG A 443 14.07 11.72 9.37
CA ARG A 443 14.63 13.07 9.55
C ARG A 443 16.09 13.06 9.97
N LYS A 444 16.50 12.01 10.69
CA LYS A 444 17.86 11.86 11.20
C LYS A 444 18.71 10.90 10.36
N GLY A 445 18.06 10.08 9.52
CA GLY A 445 18.72 9.07 8.72
C GLY A 445 19.31 7.92 9.56
N LEU A 446 18.65 7.56 10.66
CA LEU A 446 19.15 6.60 11.63
C LEU A 446 18.25 5.39 11.72
N TRP A 447 18.86 4.20 11.73
CA TRP A 447 18.19 2.95 12.02
C TRP A 447 18.27 2.60 13.49
N HIS A 448 17.19 1.96 13.98
CA HIS A 448 17.12 1.34 15.29
C HIS A 448 16.49 -0.04 15.15
N LYS A 449 16.97 -0.99 15.94
CA LYS A 449 16.34 -2.29 16.09
C LYS A 449 15.52 -2.29 17.37
N GLU A 450 14.24 -2.61 17.28
CA GLU A 450 13.41 -2.73 18.45
C GLU A 450 13.47 -4.17 19.02
N ASP A 451 12.59 -5.04 18.57
CA ASP A 451 12.46 -6.39 19.10
C ASP A 451 12.12 -7.42 18.02
N SER A 452 11.65 -8.60 18.44
CA SER A 452 11.24 -9.68 17.54
C SER A 452 9.76 -9.62 17.14
N ALA A 453 9.11 -8.47 17.22
CA ALA A 453 7.69 -8.35 16.89
C ALA A 453 7.43 -8.71 15.41
N HIS A 454 6.58 -9.72 15.22
CA HIS A 454 6.04 -10.09 13.92
C HIS A 454 4.77 -9.29 13.65
N ALA A 455 4.91 -8.13 13.03
CA ALA A 455 3.77 -7.35 12.62
C ALA A 455 3.17 -7.94 11.33
N GLU A 456 1.90 -8.34 11.38
CA GLU A 456 1.14 -8.88 10.25
C GLU A 456 0.56 -7.77 9.37
N ASP A 457 0.27 -6.62 9.98
CA ASP A 457 -0.25 -5.42 9.31
C ASP A 457 -0.09 -4.19 10.20
N PHE A 458 -0.10 -2.99 9.58
CA PHE A 458 -0.07 -1.70 10.27
C PHE A 458 -1.19 -0.79 9.79
N ALA A 459 -1.71 0.04 10.70
CA ALA A 459 -2.62 1.12 10.37
C ALA A 459 -2.34 2.35 11.23
N ARG A 460 -2.26 3.54 10.61
CA ARG A 460 -2.04 4.79 11.31
C ARG A 460 -3.35 5.53 11.52
N VAL A 461 -3.69 5.84 12.76
CA VAL A 461 -4.79 6.75 13.10
C VAL A 461 -4.20 7.93 13.87
N ASP A 462 -4.33 9.12 13.33
CA ASP A 462 -3.71 10.35 13.86
C ASP A 462 -2.19 10.19 14.09
N ASP A 463 -1.74 10.34 15.32
CA ASP A 463 -0.35 10.23 15.76
C ASP A 463 0.00 8.86 16.38
N GLU A 464 -0.89 7.89 16.29
CA GLU A 464 -0.65 6.53 16.77
C GLU A 464 -0.57 5.54 15.61
N LEU A 465 0.35 4.58 15.74
CA LEU A 465 0.49 3.48 14.82
C LEU A 465 0.01 2.19 15.47
N TYR A 466 -1.05 1.63 14.93
CA TYR A 466 -1.57 0.33 15.31
C TYR A 466 -0.90 -0.77 14.50
N PHE A 467 -0.66 -1.90 15.12
CA PHE A 467 -0.18 -3.10 14.43
C PHE A 467 -0.82 -4.36 14.99
N LEU A 468 -0.94 -5.34 14.12
CA LEU A 468 -1.45 -6.67 14.46
C LEU A 468 -0.26 -7.60 14.68
N GLU A 469 -0.22 -8.29 15.81
CA GLU A 469 0.79 -9.29 16.14
C GLU A 469 0.13 -10.50 16.79
N ASN A 470 0.26 -11.67 16.16
CA ASN A 470 -0.30 -12.93 16.66
C ASN A 470 -1.78 -12.80 17.06
N GLY A 471 -2.60 -12.18 16.21
CA GLY A 471 -4.01 -11.95 16.49
C GLY A 471 -4.29 -10.99 17.66
N THR A 472 -3.34 -10.13 18.00
CA THR A 472 -3.50 -9.09 19.02
C THR A 472 -3.23 -7.72 18.42
N LEU A 473 -4.17 -6.81 18.57
CA LEU A 473 -4.04 -5.41 18.16
C LEU A 473 -3.26 -4.64 19.22
N LYS A 474 -2.16 -4.03 18.81
CA LYS A 474 -1.26 -3.26 19.66
C LYS A 474 -1.03 -1.86 19.12
N THR A 475 -0.55 -0.95 19.98
CA THR A 475 -0.12 0.41 19.62
C THR A 475 1.35 0.62 19.91
N VAL A 476 2.03 1.33 19.00
CA VAL A 476 3.49 1.56 19.10
C VAL A 476 3.86 2.53 20.22
N TYR A 477 3.08 3.60 20.40
CA TYR A 477 3.35 4.62 21.43
C TYR A 477 2.50 4.48 22.69
N GLY A 478 1.60 3.49 22.72
CA GLY A 478 0.79 3.20 23.91
C GLY A 478 -0.22 4.28 24.26
N SER A 479 -0.65 5.10 23.31
CA SER A 479 -1.69 6.13 23.57
C SER A 479 -3.05 5.50 23.88
N VAL A 480 -3.25 4.26 23.42
CA VAL A 480 -4.48 3.48 23.63
C VAL A 480 -4.11 2.06 24.05
N GLY A 481 -4.95 1.47 24.89
CA GLY A 481 -4.80 0.11 25.38
C GLY A 481 -4.08 -0.01 26.72
N THR A 482 -3.87 -1.23 27.16
CA THR A 482 -3.14 -1.54 28.39
C THR A 482 -1.65 -1.52 28.11
N LEU A 483 -0.90 -0.66 28.82
CA LEU A 483 0.54 -0.52 28.62
C LEU A 483 1.28 -1.79 29.08
N GLU A 484 2.27 -2.19 28.30
CA GLU A 484 3.23 -3.22 28.69
C GLU A 484 4.03 -2.83 29.93
N GLY A 485 4.74 -3.77 30.53
CA GLY A 485 5.64 -3.55 31.66
C GLY A 485 6.79 -2.59 31.33
N ALA A 486 7.72 -2.42 32.26
CA ALA A 486 8.93 -1.65 32.00
C ALA A 486 9.73 -2.29 30.86
N VAL A 487 10.07 -1.51 29.84
CA VAL A 487 10.79 -1.97 28.65
C VAL A 487 12.18 -2.43 29.02
N GLU A 488 12.55 -3.65 28.62
CA GLU A 488 13.91 -4.16 28.67
C GLU A 488 14.61 -3.79 27.37
N TRP A 489 15.84 -3.30 27.46
CA TRP A 489 16.58 -2.77 26.32
C TRP A 489 18.06 -3.19 26.36
N MET A 490 18.70 -3.17 25.21
CA MET A 490 20.11 -3.52 25.05
C MET A 490 20.77 -2.65 23.98
N ALA A 491 22.05 -2.31 24.19
CA ALA A 491 22.92 -1.68 23.21
C ALA A 491 24.31 -2.37 23.26
N GLU A 492 24.75 -2.93 22.14
CA GLU A 492 26.04 -3.59 22.00
C GLU A 492 26.86 -2.90 20.92
N THR A 493 28.09 -2.48 21.23
CA THR A 493 29.00 -1.90 20.25
C THR A 493 29.63 -2.98 19.35
N GLY A 494 30.09 -2.58 18.19
CA GLY A 494 31.00 -3.40 17.38
C GLY A 494 32.42 -3.51 18.00
N ILE A 495 33.34 -4.01 17.22
CA ILE A 495 34.77 -4.14 17.60
C ILE A 495 35.40 -2.76 17.66
N MET A 496 35.90 -2.34 18.83
CA MET A 496 36.51 -1.03 19.04
C MET A 496 38.01 -1.16 19.24
N THR A 497 38.79 -0.64 18.32
CA THR A 497 40.25 -0.60 18.36
C THR A 497 40.79 0.77 18.81
N TYR A 498 39.98 1.83 18.69
CA TYR A 498 40.29 3.22 18.96
C TYR A 498 41.50 3.77 18.19
N GLY A 499 41.86 3.17 17.05
CA GLY A 499 43.00 3.55 16.26
C GLY A 499 44.35 3.32 16.93
N LEU A 500 44.38 2.63 18.08
CA LEU A 500 45.61 2.25 18.77
C LEU A 500 46.12 0.91 18.26
N VAL A 501 47.33 0.90 17.72
CA VAL A 501 48.02 -0.33 17.34
C VAL A 501 48.66 -0.92 18.57
N GLY A 502 48.54 -2.22 18.77
CA GLY A 502 49.06 -2.93 19.93
C GLY A 502 48.05 -3.09 21.08
N LYS A 503 48.48 -3.72 22.15
CA LYS A 503 47.61 -4.02 23.29
C LYS A 503 47.32 -2.78 24.12
N LYS A 504 46.05 -2.64 24.48
CA LYS A 504 45.51 -1.54 25.30
C LYS A 504 44.63 -2.10 26.41
N TYR A 505 44.29 -1.29 27.37
CA TYR A 505 43.27 -1.58 28.35
C TYR A 505 42.42 -0.34 28.69
N VAL A 506 41.20 -0.59 29.13
CA VAL A 506 40.31 0.47 29.64
C VAL A 506 40.51 0.54 31.14
N SER A 507 40.97 1.71 31.62
CA SER A 507 41.20 1.94 33.05
C SER A 507 39.98 2.54 33.75
N ARG A 508 39.10 3.24 33.01
CA ARG A 508 37.92 3.91 33.59
C ARG A 508 36.80 4.04 32.54
N ILE A 509 35.59 3.83 33.02
CA ILE A 509 34.37 4.09 32.27
C ILE A 509 33.47 5.02 33.08
N ASN A 510 33.00 6.10 32.47
CA ASN A 510 32.03 7.03 33.06
C ASN A 510 30.79 7.08 32.17
N LEU A 511 29.62 6.85 32.78
CA LEU A 511 28.32 6.98 32.15
C LEU A 511 27.60 8.18 32.76
N ARG A 512 27.34 9.22 31.94
CA ARG A 512 26.46 10.31 32.35
C ARG A 512 25.06 10.02 31.85
N MET A 513 24.15 9.73 32.76
CA MET A 513 22.78 9.34 32.42
C MET A 513 21.75 9.88 33.37
N GLN A 514 20.54 10.05 32.87
CA GLN A 514 19.33 10.23 33.65
C GLN A 514 18.67 8.85 33.78
N LEU A 515 18.52 8.38 35.01
CA LEU A 515 17.96 7.08 35.32
C LEU A 515 16.90 7.26 36.42
N PRO A 516 15.60 7.29 36.07
CA PRO A 516 14.51 7.42 37.04
C PRO A 516 14.47 6.27 38.06
N ARG A 517 13.78 6.46 39.17
CA ARG A 517 13.55 5.37 40.14
C ARG A 517 12.77 4.22 39.50
N GLY A 518 13.17 2.99 39.79
CA GLY A 518 12.58 1.77 39.22
C GLY A 518 13.19 1.37 37.87
N SER A 519 14.17 2.13 37.36
CA SER A 519 14.97 1.74 36.21
C SER A 519 16.36 1.26 36.64
N SER A 520 16.96 0.39 35.85
CA SER A 520 18.29 -0.17 36.12
C SER A 520 19.09 -0.30 34.83
N VAL A 521 20.43 -0.27 34.97
CA VAL A 521 21.40 -0.49 33.87
C VAL A 521 22.52 -1.38 34.35
N ASP A 522 22.86 -2.37 33.56
CA ASP A 522 24.03 -3.22 33.70
C ASP A 522 25.03 -2.94 32.57
N PHE A 523 26.31 -2.89 32.90
CA PHE A 523 27.38 -2.64 31.93
C PHE A 523 28.31 -3.84 31.85
N TRP A 524 28.61 -4.24 30.60
CA TRP A 524 29.40 -5.41 30.28
C TRP A 524 30.54 -5.06 29.32
N VAL A 525 31.65 -5.80 29.41
CA VAL A 525 32.76 -5.69 28.48
C VAL A 525 33.17 -7.08 27.98
N GLN A 526 33.55 -7.15 26.72
CA GLN A 526 34.17 -8.34 26.11
C GLN A 526 35.51 -7.93 25.51
N TYR A 527 36.55 -8.72 25.75
CA TYR A 527 37.91 -8.49 25.24
C TYR A 527 38.24 -9.49 24.13
N ASP A 528 38.93 -9.02 23.09
CA ASP A 528 39.46 -9.83 21.98
C ASP A 528 38.42 -10.78 21.34
N SER A 529 37.16 -10.40 21.39
CA SER A 529 36.03 -11.21 20.87
C SER A 529 36.04 -12.68 21.38
N ASP A 530 36.46 -12.87 22.64
CA ASP A 530 36.58 -14.20 23.27
C ASP A 530 35.24 -14.87 23.60
N GLY A 531 34.13 -14.24 23.27
CA GLY A 531 32.77 -14.76 23.53
C GLY A 531 32.29 -14.60 24.99
N VAL A 532 33.12 -14.06 25.89
CA VAL A 532 32.78 -13.95 27.31
C VAL A 532 32.47 -12.52 27.71
N TRP A 533 31.22 -12.26 28.04
CA TRP A 533 30.79 -10.98 28.59
C TRP A 533 31.07 -10.86 30.08
N ARG A 534 31.88 -9.88 30.47
CA ARG A 534 32.27 -9.63 31.86
C ARG A 534 31.46 -8.48 32.43
N HIS A 535 30.68 -8.74 33.47
CA HIS A 535 29.89 -7.75 34.18
C HIS A 535 30.80 -6.75 34.92
N CYS A 536 30.62 -5.45 34.63
CA CYS A 536 31.42 -4.39 35.25
C CYS A 536 30.69 -3.67 36.37
N GLY A 537 29.35 -3.64 36.32
CA GLY A 537 28.57 -3.00 37.38
C GLY A 537 27.10 -2.88 37.07
N HIS A 538 26.31 -2.78 38.14
CA HIS A 538 24.87 -2.56 38.15
C HIS A 538 24.57 -1.15 38.71
N ILE A 539 23.68 -0.43 38.06
CA ILE A 539 23.27 0.93 38.43
C ILE A 539 21.75 0.95 38.60
N GLU A 540 21.29 1.37 39.76
CA GLU A 540 19.88 1.65 40.01
C GLU A 540 19.54 3.12 39.84
N GLY A 541 18.28 3.41 39.50
CA GLY A 541 17.78 4.76 39.22
C GLY A 541 17.91 5.73 40.39
N ARG A 542 18.65 6.83 40.18
CA ARG A 542 18.92 7.92 41.14
C ARG A 542 18.84 9.31 40.54
N GLY A 543 18.15 9.49 39.40
CA GLY A 543 18.07 10.73 38.65
C GLY A 543 19.26 10.97 37.72
N LEU A 544 19.58 12.23 37.40
CA LEU A 544 20.68 12.61 36.50
C LEU A 544 22.02 12.63 37.27
N ARG A 545 22.93 11.74 36.91
CA ARG A 545 24.27 11.64 37.52
C ARG A 545 25.30 11.07 36.55
N THR A 546 26.58 11.25 36.92
CA THR A 546 27.70 10.52 36.30
C THR A 546 28.05 9.33 37.20
N PHE A 547 28.04 8.16 36.63
CA PHE A 547 28.38 6.90 37.29
C PHE A 547 29.76 6.46 36.83
N LEU A 548 30.62 6.19 37.79
CA LEU A 548 31.95 5.60 37.55
C LEU A 548 31.83 4.08 37.70
N LEU A 549 32.18 3.37 36.64
CA LEU A 549 32.17 1.89 36.66
C LEU A 549 33.54 1.33 36.91
N PRO A 550 33.69 0.38 37.85
CA PRO A 550 34.91 -0.35 38.04
C PRO A 550 35.13 -1.32 36.88
N VAL A 551 36.18 -1.11 36.12
CA VAL A 551 36.61 -2.04 35.08
C VAL A 551 37.82 -2.78 35.57
N ARG A 552 37.85 -4.13 35.45
CA ARG A 552 39.07 -4.90 35.64
C ARG A 552 39.90 -4.75 34.39
N PRO A 553 41.04 -4.05 34.47
CA PRO A 553 41.88 -3.86 33.28
C PRO A 553 42.35 -5.22 32.75
N ALA A 554 42.10 -5.49 31.49
CA ALA A 554 42.66 -6.61 30.75
C ALA A 554 43.29 -6.07 29.47
N ARG A 555 44.53 -6.47 29.20
CA ARG A 555 45.20 -6.09 27.95
C ARG A 555 44.57 -6.81 26.80
N CYS A 556 44.11 -6.05 25.81
CA CYS A 556 43.42 -6.56 24.64
C CYS A 556 43.84 -5.78 23.36
N ASP A 557 43.70 -6.43 22.23
CA ASP A 557 43.81 -5.81 20.92
C ASP A 557 42.57 -4.95 20.63
N HIS A 558 41.39 -5.49 20.92
CA HIS A 558 40.11 -4.78 20.77
C HIS A 558 39.14 -5.14 21.89
N LEU A 559 38.04 -4.39 21.97
CA LEU A 559 37.03 -4.64 22.99
C LEU A 559 35.65 -4.28 22.48
N LYS A 560 34.62 -4.82 23.12
CA LYS A 560 33.21 -4.48 22.90
C LYS A 560 32.56 -4.12 24.22
N PHE A 561 31.57 -3.23 24.17
CA PHE A 561 30.72 -2.90 25.31
C PHE A 561 29.30 -3.34 25.06
N ARG A 562 28.61 -3.71 26.14
CA ARG A 562 27.18 -3.95 26.14
C ARG A 562 26.55 -3.28 27.34
N LEU A 563 25.49 -2.52 27.09
CA LEU A 563 24.59 -2.00 28.10
C LEU A 563 23.29 -2.81 27.99
N THR A 564 22.80 -3.27 29.12
CA THR A 564 21.45 -3.83 29.23
C THR A 564 20.73 -3.12 30.34
N GLY A 565 19.43 -2.94 30.20
CA GLY A 565 18.69 -2.22 31.24
C GLY A 565 17.19 -2.47 31.17
N LYS A 566 16.50 -1.91 32.16
CA LYS A 566 15.06 -1.99 32.28
C LYS A 566 14.48 -0.65 32.69
N GLY A 567 13.38 -0.26 32.04
CA GLY A 567 12.69 1.00 32.29
C GLY A 567 13.29 2.18 31.56
N GLU A 568 12.89 3.39 31.97
CA GLU A 568 13.29 4.64 31.30
C GLU A 568 14.75 5.00 31.56
N MET A 569 15.44 5.51 30.54
CA MET A 569 16.82 5.95 30.62
C MET A 569 17.09 7.02 29.55
N LYS A 570 17.99 7.96 29.84
CA LYS A 570 18.63 8.83 28.83
C LYS A 570 20.12 8.84 29.08
N LEU A 571 20.90 8.31 28.15
CA LEU A 571 22.36 8.31 28.19
C LEU A 571 22.86 9.57 27.46
N PHE A 572 23.55 10.46 28.20
CA PHE A 572 24.10 11.72 27.69
C PHE A 572 25.51 11.54 27.14
N SER A 573 26.34 10.78 27.86
CA SER A 573 27.69 10.49 27.39
C SER A 573 28.24 9.19 27.95
N LEU A 574 29.12 8.57 27.17
CA LEU A 574 29.93 7.42 27.53
C LEU A 574 31.39 7.80 27.34
N ALA A 575 32.11 8.02 28.45
CA ALA A 575 33.53 8.32 28.43
C ALA A 575 34.37 7.11 28.85
N ARG A 576 35.45 6.86 28.15
CA ARG A 576 36.40 5.74 28.35
C ARG A 576 37.81 6.28 28.42
N VAL A 577 38.53 5.89 29.42
CA VAL A 577 39.96 6.19 29.54
C VAL A 577 40.74 4.95 29.14
N LEU A 578 41.50 5.08 28.05
CA LEU A 578 42.33 4.04 27.47
C LEU A 578 43.78 4.30 27.85
N GLU A 579 44.49 3.22 28.15
CA GLU A 579 45.93 3.27 28.41
C GLU A 579 46.65 2.25 27.53
N GLY A 580 47.71 2.68 26.87
CA GLY A 580 48.56 1.81 26.08
C GLY A 580 49.22 0.71 26.97
N GLY A 581 49.16 -0.53 26.54
CA GLY A 581 49.88 -1.60 27.17
C GLY A 581 51.27 -1.75 26.57
N SER A 582 52.26 -2.17 27.35
CA SER A 582 53.54 -2.55 26.76
C SER A 582 53.42 -3.83 25.97
N ASP A 583 54.12 -3.95 24.85
CA ASP A 583 54.12 -5.15 23.98
C ASP A 583 54.94 -6.34 24.60
N VAL A 584 55.27 -6.26 25.89
CA VAL A 584 56.05 -7.28 26.60
C VAL A 584 55.12 -8.14 27.46
#